data_cd934faf24a726d7be6486ed4011b9a4
#
_entry.id   cd934faf24a726d7be6486ed4011b9a4
#
_cell.length_a   1.000
_cell.length_b   1.000
_cell.length_c   1.000
_cell.angle_alpha   90.00
_cell.angle_beta   90.00
_cell.angle_gamma   90.00
#
_symmetry.space_group_name_H-M   'P 1'
#
loop_
_entity.id
_entity.type
_entity.pdbx_description
1 polymer ?
#
loop_
_entity_poly.entity_id
_entity_poly.type
_entity_poly.pdbx_seq_one_letter_code
_entity_poly.pdbx_strand_id
1 'polypeptide(L)'
;MLVSETHFTDKSYLKINGYKFYHTQHPSGKAHGGTGIIIKASIKHYELPSFQKDYLQATNVAIEDCHGSITTSAVYCPPRHSIAKEDFDNFLDTLGNRFIVGGDYNAKHIQWGSRLVTARGKNLLNSITNNNLNYLTTYEPTYWPTDTNKIPDLLDFFITKNIPSRHVQINSSADLSSDHSPVIATVSSTIIENTPNGTIHNQHTNWQLFREVFTHSTSAFTPLKTKEDIEAATEYLNTSIINAIRLSTPTKPSNSKQEYPHYILKKNSRKTKTKKSMADP
;
A
#
# COMPACT_ATOMS: atom_id res chain seq x y z
N MET A 1 -9.82 -3.19 -10.15
CA MET A 1 -10.25 -2.80 -8.80
C MET A 1 -10.63 -4.07 -8.06
N LEU A 2 -10.14 -4.23 -6.83
CA LEU A 2 -10.52 -5.32 -5.92
C LEU A 2 -11.55 -4.76 -4.94
N VAL A 3 -12.59 -5.50 -4.66
CA VAL A 3 -13.72 -5.06 -3.82
C VAL A 3 -14.00 -6.12 -2.76
N SER A 4 -14.02 -5.71 -1.50
CA SER A 4 -14.47 -6.50 -0.35
C SER A 4 -15.90 -6.14 0.00
N GLU A 5 -16.64 -7.03 0.64
CA GLU A 5 -18.02 -6.84 1.09
C GLU A 5 -19.00 -6.42 -0.02
N THR A 6 -19.00 -7.14 -1.13
CA THR A 6 -19.92 -6.83 -2.25
C THR A 6 -21.38 -7.01 -1.90
N HIS A 7 -21.71 -7.84 -0.91
CA HIS A 7 -23.08 -8.23 -0.53
C HIS A 7 -23.91 -8.79 -1.70
N PHE A 8 -23.22 -9.28 -2.72
CA PHE A 8 -23.88 -9.85 -3.89
C PHE A 8 -24.42 -11.24 -3.61
N THR A 9 -25.45 -11.58 -4.35
CA THR A 9 -26.10 -12.90 -4.39
C THR A 9 -26.09 -13.40 -5.83
N ASP A 10 -26.59 -14.60 -6.07
CA ASP A 10 -26.78 -15.17 -7.41
C ASP A 10 -27.67 -14.31 -8.34
N LYS A 11 -28.51 -13.43 -7.77
CA LYS A 11 -29.37 -12.50 -8.51
C LYS A 11 -28.72 -11.14 -8.78
N SER A 12 -27.54 -10.89 -8.20
CA SER A 12 -26.86 -9.62 -8.32
C SER A 12 -25.99 -9.59 -9.57
N TYR A 13 -25.97 -8.46 -10.26
CA TYR A 13 -25.06 -8.24 -11.38
C TYR A 13 -24.58 -6.80 -11.41
N LEU A 14 -23.40 -6.60 -11.97
CA LEU A 14 -22.82 -5.28 -12.23
C LEU A 14 -22.36 -5.20 -13.68
N LYS A 15 -22.83 -4.19 -14.41
CA LYS A 15 -22.40 -3.91 -15.79
C LYS A 15 -21.78 -2.53 -15.87
N ILE A 16 -20.50 -2.49 -16.22
CA ILE A 16 -19.75 -1.24 -16.47
C ILE A 16 -19.19 -1.31 -17.90
N ASN A 17 -19.45 -0.30 -18.72
CA ASN A 17 -18.96 -0.28 -20.09
C ASN A 17 -17.43 -0.30 -20.15
N GLY A 18 -16.86 -1.22 -20.93
CA GLY A 18 -15.41 -1.40 -21.07
C GLY A 18 -14.75 -2.20 -19.93
N TYR A 19 -15.52 -2.72 -18.97
CA TYR A 19 -15.01 -3.56 -17.87
C TYR A 19 -15.77 -4.87 -17.81
N LYS A 20 -15.10 -5.88 -17.23
CA LYS A 20 -15.70 -7.13 -16.76
C LYS A 20 -15.72 -7.14 -15.25
N PHE A 21 -16.75 -7.76 -14.71
CA PHE A 21 -16.92 -7.95 -13.27
C PHE A 21 -17.01 -9.43 -12.96
N TYR A 22 -16.15 -9.90 -12.05
CA TYR A 22 -16.15 -11.23 -11.48
C TYR A 22 -16.43 -11.11 -10.00
N HIS A 23 -17.22 -12.02 -9.43
CA HIS A 23 -17.54 -11.95 -8.01
C HIS A 23 -17.70 -13.31 -7.37
N THR A 24 -17.46 -13.37 -6.09
CA THR A 24 -17.69 -14.53 -5.22
C THR A 24 -18.63 -14.11 -4.11
N GLN A 25 -19.79 -14.74 -4.04
CA GLN A 25 -20.74 -14.48 -2.97
C GLN A 25 -20.39 -15.24 -1.70
N HIS A 26 -21.02 -14.89 -0.58
CA HIS A 26 -20.92 -15.67 0.65
C HIS A 26 -21.51 -17.07 0.46
N PRO A 27 -20.94 -18.15 1.06
CA PRO A 27 -21.43 -19.53 0.87
C PRO A 27 -22.91 -19.76 1.20
N SER A 28 -23.45 -18.96 2.13
CA SER A 28 -24.88 -19.06 2.48
C SER A 28 -25.85 -18.55 1.41
N GLY A 29 -25.35 -17.91 0.34
CA GLY A 29 -26.18 -17.27 -0.69
C GLY A 29 -26.91 -15.99 -0.25
N LYS A 30 -26.73 -15.56 1.02
CA LYS A 30 -27.35 -14.33 1.55
C LYS A 30 -26.51 -13.11 1.20
N ALA A 31 -27.15 -11.94 1.15
CA ALA A 31 -26.52 -10.65 0.86
C ALA A 31 -25.67 -10.15 2.04
N HIS A 32 -24.50 -10.77 2.26
CA HIS A 32 -23.47 -10.32 3.19
C HIS A 32 -22.11 -10.87 2.76
N GLY A 33 -21.03 -10.21 3.15
CA GLY A 33 -19.68 -10.57 2.72
C GLY A 33 -19.53 -10.53 1.19
N GLY A 34 -18.75 -11.46 0.67
CA GLY A 34 -18.45 -11.57 -0.75
C GLY A 34 -17.35 -10.64 -1.24
N THR A 35 -16.80 -10.96 -2.39
CA THR A 35 -15.72 -10.20 -3.04
C THR A 35 -15.99 -9.99 -4.51
N GLY A 36 -15.29 -9.05 -5.13
CA GLY A 36 -15.40 -8.83 -6.57
C GLY A 36 -14.13 -8.23 -7.17
N ILE A 37 -13.94 -8.47 -8.45
CA ILE A 37 -12.88 -7.87 -9.27
C ILE A 37 -13.51 -7.17 -10.46
N ILE A 38 -13.27 -5.87 -10.58
CA ILE A 38 -13.60 -5.08 -11.77
C ILE A 38 -12.31 -4.93 -12.56
N ILE A 39 -12.27 -5.44 -13.80
CA ILE A 39 -11.10 -5.43 -14.65
C ILE A 39 -11.45 -4.86 -16.03
N LYS A 40 -10.56 -4.03 -16.59
CA LYS A 40 -10.75 -3.46 -17.94
C LYS A 40 -10.77 -4.57 -18.99
N ALA A 41 -11.80 -4.60 -19.83
CA ALA A 41 -12.02 -5.68 -20.79
C ALA A 41 -10.88 -5.84 -21.84
N SER A 42 -10.09 -4.78 -22.06
CA SER A 42 -8.93 -4.81 -22.96
C SER A 42 -7.69 -5.49 -22.36
N ILE A 43 -7.67 -5.77 -21.06
CA ILE A 43 -6.58 -6.52 -20.41
C ILE A 43 -6.83 -8.01 -20.70
N LYS A 44 -5.81 -8.74 -21.16
CA LYS A 44 -5.90 -10.18 -21.36
C LYS A 44 -5.96 -10.89 -20.03
N HIS A 45 -7.09 -11.51 -19.72
CA HIS A 45 -7.34 -12.14 -18.43
C HIS A 45 -8.39 -13.25 -18.56
N TYR A 46 -8.44 -14.13 -17.55
CA TYR A 46 -9.48 -15.14 -17.39
C TYR A 46 -9.75 -15.41 -15.91
N GLU A 47 -10.99 -15.84 -15.63
CA GLU A 47 -11.42 -16.17 -14.29
C GLU A 47 -10.77 -17.46 -13.82
N LEU A 48 -10.39 -17.50 -12.55
CA LEU A 48 -9.89 -18.69 -11.86
C LEU A 48 -10.91 -19.17 -10.82
N PRO A 49 -10.82 -20.42 -10.35
CA PRO A 49 -11.69 -20.91 -9.28
C PRO A 49 -11.66 -19.96 -8.07
N SER A 50 -12.83 -19.59 -7.59
CA SER A 50 -12.99 -18.78 -6.40
C SER A 50 -12.72 -19.58 -5.13
N PHE A 51 -12.30 -18.90 -4.06
CA PHE A 51 -12.24 -19.49 -2.72
C PHE A 51 -13.46 -19.02 -1.91
N GLN A 52 -14.29 -19.96 -1.46
CA GLN A 52 -15.60 -19.64 -0.88
C GLN A 52 -15.82 -20.42 0.41
N LYS A 53 -15.47 -19.81 1.53
CA LYS A 53 -15.68 -20.33 2.89
C LYS A 53 -16.36 -19.26 3.73
N ASP A 54 -17.05 -19.65 4.79
CA ASP A 54 -17.74 -18.71 5.69
C ASP A 54 -16.76 -17.69 6.29
N TYR A 55 -15.54 -18.11 6.55
CA TYR A 55 -14.50 -17.30 7.19
C TYR A 55 -13.60 -16.52 6.21
N LEU A 56 -13.65 -16.85 4.91
CA LEU A 56 -12.86 -16.19 3.87
C LEU A 56 -13.53 -16.37 2.51
N GLN A 57 -13.75 -15.28 1.79
CA GLN A 57 -14.17 -15.28 0.40
C GLN A 57 -13.09 -14.63 -0.46
N ALA A 58 -12.81 -15.21 -1.63
CA ALA A 58 -11.91 -14.60 -2.59
C ALA A 58 -12.34 -14.85 -4.04
N THR A 59 -12.28 -13.78 -4.82
CA THR A 59 -12.46 -13.80 -6.29
C THR A 59 -11.10 -13.75 -6.94
N ASN A 60 -10.83 -14.64 -7.88
CA ASN A 60 -9.53 -14.84 -8.48
C ASN A 60 -9.58 -14.65 -10.00
N VAL A 61 -8.64 -13.88 -10.54
CA VAL A 61 -8.48 -13.65 -11.98
C VAL A 61 -7.00 -13.78 -12.33
N ALA A 62 -6.69 -14.53 -13.37
CA ALA A 62 -5.36 -14.55 -13.96
C ALA A 62 -5.23 -13.43 -14.99
N ILE A 63 -4.15 -12.67 -14.91
CA ILE A 63 -3.76 -11.63 -15.87
C ILE A 63 -2.48 -12.07 -16.54
N GLU A 64 -2.42 -12.00 -17.86
CA GLU A 64 -1.20 -12.30 -18.61
C GLU A 64 -0.35 -11.04 -18.79
N ASP A 65 0.90 -11.10 -18.39
CA ASP A 65 1.91 -10.07 -18.64
C ASP A 65 3.11 -10.61 -19.42
N CYS A 66 4.14 -9.79 -19.64
CA CYS A 66 5.34 -10.18 -20.37
C CYS A 66 6.19 -11.25 -19.65
N HIS A 67 5.93 -11.50 -18.36
CA HIS A 67 6.61 -12.49 -17.55
C HIS A 67 5.76 -13.75 -17.28
N GLY A 68 4.60 -13.87 -17.94
CA GLY A 68 3.65 -14.96 -17.80
C GLY A 68 2.39 -14.57 -17.05
N SER A 69 1.74 -15.53 -16.40
CA SER A 69 0.50 -15.29 -15.68
C SER A 69 0.74 -14.79 -14.25
N ILE A 70 -0.04 -13.81 -13.82
CA ILE A 70 -0.13 -13.34 -12.43
C ILE A 70 -1.56 -13.52 -11.94
N THR A 71 -1.74 -14.19 -10.81
CA THR A 71 -3.04 -14.26 -10.16
C THR A 71 -3.30 -12.99 -9.38
N THR A 72 -4.40 -12.33 -9.69
CA THR A 72 -4.91 -11.19 -8.90
C THR A 72 -6.15 -11.64 -8.15
N SER A 73 -6.17 -11.42 -6.83
CA SER A 73 -7.25 -11.87 -5.96
C SER A 73 -7.80 -10.75 -5.11
N ALA A 74 -9.13 -10.65 -5.02
CA ALA A 74 -9.84 -9.83 -4.05
C ALA A 74 -10.23 -10.71 -2.87
N VAL A 75 -9.86 -10.34 -1.64
CA VAL A 75 -10.11 -11.14 -0.44
C VAL A 75 -10.96 -10.37 0.58
N TYR A 76 -11.83 -11.08 1.26
CA TYR A 76 -12.57 -10.61 2.43
C TYR A 76 -12.58 -11.68 3.53
N CYS A 77 -12.19 -11.27 4.74
CA CYS A 77 -12.21 -12.12 5.92
C CYS A 77 -13.20 -11.56 6.95
N PRO A 78 -14.43 -12.05 7.04
CA PRO A 78 -15.43 -11.56 7.99
C PRO A 78 -14.89 -11.50 9.43
N PRO A 79 -15.17 -10.42 10.20
CA PRO A 79 -14.55 -10.21 11.51
C PRO A 79 -14.93 -11.26 12.56
N ARG A 80 -16.11 -11.89 12.40
CA ARG A 80 -16.69 -12.79 13.40
C ARG A 80 -16.04 -14.18 13.46
N HIS A 81 -15.34 -14.60 12.41
CA HIS A 81 -14.78 -15.94 12.32
C HIS A 81 -13.35 -16.00 12.87
N SER A 82 -13.01 -17.10 13.53
CA SER A 82 -11.61 -17.43 13.79
C SER A 82 -11.02 -18.04 12.51
N ILE A 83 -9.84 -17.59 12.13
CA ILE A 83 -9.09 -18.11 10.98
C ILE A 83 -7.74 -18.61 11.51
N ALA A 84 -7.50 -19.91 11.36
CA ALA A 84 -6.23 -20.51 11.72
C ALA A 84 -5.15 -20.22 10.65
N LYS A 85 -3.89 -20.51 10.97
CA LYS A 85 -2.78 -20.37 10.02
C LYS A 85 -3.01 -21.26 8.79
N GLU A 86 -3.42 -22.50 9.03
CA GLU A 86 -3.68 -23.51 8.00
C GLU A 86 -4.80 -23.09 7.03
N ASP A 87 -5.78 -22.32 7.50
CA ASP A 87 -6.85 -21.78 6.66
C ASP A 87 -6.30 -20.74 5.68
N PHE A 88 -5.36 -19.88 6.14
CA PHE A 88 -4.67 -18.94 5.27
C PHE A 88 -3.74 -19.67 4.30
N ASP A 89 -2.99 -20.68 4.75
CA ASP A 89 -2.13 -21.48 3.88
C ASP A 89 -2.96 -22.14 2.76
N ASN A 90 -4.07 -22.80 3.11
CA ASN A 90 -4.96 -23.44 2.16
C ASN A 90 -5.50 -22.45 1.11
N PHE A 91 -5.82 -21.22 1.51
CA PHE A 91 -6.24 -20.18 0.57
C PHE A 91 -5.09 -19.73 -0.33
N LEU A 92 -3.95 -19.35 0.26
CA LEU A 92 -2.81 -18.77 -0.47
C LEU A 92 -2.19 -19.78 -1.46
N ASP A 93 -2.24 -21.07 -1.15
CA ASP A 93 -1.77 -22.15 -2.05
C ASP A 93 -2.63 -22.27 -3.32
N THR A 94 -3.91 -21.88 -3.27
CA THR A 94 -4.77 -21.86 -4.46
C THR A 94 -4.38 -20.80 -5.49
N LEU A 95 -3.62 -19.78 -5.08
CA LEU A 95 -3.25 -18.65 -5.94
C LEU A 95 -2.05 -18.94 -6.85
N GLY A 96 -1.37 -20.07 -6.64
CA GLY A 96 -0.22 -20.47 -7.44
C GLY A 96 1.09 -19.81 -7.05
N ASN A 97 2.03 -19.75 -8.01
CA ASN A 97 3.41 -19.34 -7.72
C ASN A 97 3.67 -17.84 -7.86
N ARG A 98 2.79 -17.09 -8.53
CA ARG A 98 2.97 -15.65 -8.72
C ARG A 98 1.62 -14.96 -8.58
N PHE A 99 1.46 -14.21 -7.50
CA PHE A 99 0.18 -13.57 -7.22
C PHE A 99 0.30 -12.23 -6.47
N ILE A 100 -0.77 -11.46 -6.57
CA ILE A 100 -1.09 -10.32 -5.73
C ILE A 100 -2.52 -10.48 -5.20
N VAL A 101 -2.70 -10.52 -3.91
CA VAL A 101 -4.00 -10.59 -3.25
C VAL A 101 -4.17 -9.39 -2.33
N GLY A 102 -5.28 -8.68 -2.47
CA GLY A 102 -5.59 -7.49 -1.69
C GLY A 102 -7.04 -7.46 -1.23
N GLY A 103 -7.27 -6.80 -0.11
CA GLY A 103 -8.60 -6.63 0.46
C GLY A 103 -8.58 -6.55 1.99
N ASP A 104 -9.76 -6.71 2.60
CA ASP A 104 -9.94 -6.64 4.04
C ASP A 104 -9.69 -8.00 4.70
N TYR A 105 -8.57 -8.10 5.38
CA TYR A 105 -8.23 -9.30 6.16
C TYR A 105 -8.85 -9.30 7.56
N ASN A 106 -9.33 -8.15 8.05
CA ASN A 106 -9.77 -7.98 9.44
C ASN A 106 -8.75 -8.57 10.43
N ALA A 107 -7.47 -8.46 10.10
CA ALA A 107 -6.34 -9.04 10.84
C ALA A 107 -5.41 -7.92 11.28
N LYS A 108 -5.24 -7.76 12.60
CA LYS A 108 -4.41 -6.67 13.15
C LYS A 108 -3.07 -7.19 13.61
N HIS A 109 -1.99 -6.55 13.14
CA HIS A 109 -0.63 -6.79 13.61
C HIS A 109 0.25 -5.56 13.38
N ILE A 110 1.17 -5.29 14.32
CA ILE A 110 2.07 -4.13 14.26
C ILE A 110 3.01 -4.17 13.05
N GLN A 111 3.31 -5.34 12.52
CA GLN A 111 4.19 -5.51 11.36
C GLN A 111 3.66 -4.78 10.10
N TRP A 112 2.38 -4.71 9.87
CA TRP A 112 1.80 -3.96 8.76
C TRP A 112 1.18 -2.62 9.14
N GLY A 113 1.36 -2.19 10.42
CA GLY A 113 0.97 -0.85 10.87
C GLY A 113 -0.35 -0.79 11.65
N SER A 114 -1.00 -1.94 11.98
CA SER A 114 -2.15 -1.92 12.87
C SER A 114 -1.72 -1.63 14.30
N ARG A 115 -2.58 -0.98 15.07
CA ARG A 115 -2.30 -0.57 16.46
C ARG A 115 -2.23 -1.73 17.45
N LEU A 116 -2.88 -2.84 17.15
CA LEU A 116 -3.04 -4.00 18.04
C LEU A 116 -2.55 -5.27 17.34
N VAL A 117 -2.36 -6.31 18.14
CA VAL A 117 -2.08 -7.66 17.65
C VAL A 117 -3.23 -8.58 18.04
N THR A 118 -3.94 -9.12 17.05
CA THR A 118 -5.00 -10.12 17.25
C THR A 118 -4.50 -11.52 16.98
N ALA A 119 -5.24 -12.54 17.45
CA ALA A 119 -4.92 -13.94 17.13
C ALA A 119 -4.90 -14.20 15.63
N ARG A 120 -5.89 -13.66 14.88
CA ARG A 120 -5.93 -13.72 13.42
C ARG A 120 -4.72 -13.06 12.79
N GLY A 121 -4.29 -11.88 13.28
CA GLY A 121 -3.09 -11.19 12.79
C GLY A 121 -1.82 -12.01 12.99
N LYS A 122 -1.67 -12.68 14.14
CA LYS A 122 -0.55 -13.62 14.38
C LYS A 122 -0.58 -14.80 13.41
N ASN A 123 -1.75 -15.40 13.19
CA ASN A 123 -1.92 -16.54 12.29
C ASN A 123 -1.58 -16.16 10.86
N LEU A 124 -2.06 -15.00 10.40
CA LEU A 124 -1.77 -14.49 9.05
C LEU A 124 -0.27 -14.17 8.89
N LEU A 125 0.36 -13.53 9.88
CA LEU A 125 1.80 -13.26 9.84
C LEU A 125 2.62 -14.55 9.79
N ASN A 126 2.25 -15.56 10.57
CA ASN A 126 2.90 -16.87 10.53
C ASN A 126 2.76 -17.53 9.16
N SER A 127 1.58 -17.44 8.53
CA SER A 127 1.37 -17.93 7.16
C SER A 127 2.24 -17.19 6.15
N ILE A 128 2.26 -15.85 6.19
CA ILE A 128 3.11 -15.00 5.33
C ILE A 128 4.58 -15.39 5.47
N THR A 129 5.08 -15.51 6.71
CA THR A 129 6.49 -15.80 6.99
C THR A 129 6.88 -17.21 6.54
N ASN A 130 6.06 -18.21 6.86
CA ASN A 130 6.37 -19.62 6.54
C ASN A 130 6.34 -19.90 5.03
N ASN A 131 5.53 -19.16 4.28
CA ASN A 131 5.40 -19.31 2.83
C ASN A 131 6.30 -18.34 2.03
N ASN A 132 7.21 -17.61 2.71
CA ASN A 132 8.10 -16.62 2.09
C ASN A 132 7.33 -15.58 1.25
N LEU A 133 6.21 -15.10 1.75
CA LEU A 133 5.39 -14.08 1.10
C LEU A 133 5.81 -12.68 1.57
N ASN A 134 5.49 -11.67 0.77
CA ASN A 134 5.63 -10.27 1.15
C ASN A 134 4.26 -9.68 1.42
N TYR A 135 4.17 -8.75 2.37
CA TYR A 135 3.02 -7.86 2.53
C TYR A 135 3.39 -6.44 2.13
N LEU A 136 2.43 -5.72 1.58
CA LEU A 136 2.58 -4.37 1.07
C LEU A 136 1.45 -3.52 1.65
N THR A 137 1.79 -2.45 2.34
CA THR A 137 0.87 -1.64 3.13
C THR A 137 1.20 -0.16 3.03
N THR A 138 0.24 0.68 3.32
CA THR A 138 0.42 2.14 3.45
C THR A 138 1.03 2.55 4.79
N TYR A 139 0.99 1.68 5.80
CA TYR A 139 1.24 1.99 7.21
C TYR A 139 0.31 3.06 7.81
N GLU A 140 -0.76 3.40 7.10
CA GLU A 140 -1.80 4.34 7.51
C GLU A 140 -3.12 3.59 7.73
N PRO A 141 -4.03 4.09 8.58
CA PRO A 141 -5.34 3.48 8.76
C PRO A 141 -6.09 3.38 7.44
N THR A 142 -6.70 2.22 7.21
CA THR A 142 -7.59 1.97 6.06
C THR A 142 -9.05 1.85 6.46
N TYR A 143 -9.34 1.65 7.75
CA TYR A 143 -10.69 1.58 8.31
C TYR A 143 -10.94 2.73 9.29
N TRP A 144 -12.03 3.47 9.08
CA TRP A 144 -12.46 4.65 9.83
C TRP A 144 -13.84 4.38 10.45
N PRO A 145 -13.89 3.93 11.71
CA PRO A 145 -15.18 3.61 12.35
C PRO A 145 -16.12 4.80 12.38
N THR A 146 -17.41 4.59 12.11
CA THR A 146 -18.46 5.61 12.28
C THR A 146 -18.68 6.01 13.74
N ASP A 147 -18.37 5.11 14.69
CA ASP A 147 -18.36 5.39 16.12
C ASP A 147 -17.09 6.19 16.47
N THR A 148 -17.26 7.46 16.83
CA THR A 148 -16.17 8.38 17.18
C THR A 148 -15.34 7.97 18.40
N ASN A 149 -15.84 7.05 19.23
CA ASN A 149 -15.08 6.49 20.35
C ASN A 149 -14.11 5.39 19.92
N LYS A 150 -14.23 4.88 18.69
CA LYS A 150 -13.31 3.89 18.14
C LYS A 150 -12.19 4.59 17.36
N ILE A 151 -11.00 4.01 17.45
CA ILE A 151 -9.83 4.57 16.79
C ILE A 151 -9.64 3.88 15.44
N PRO A 152 -9.36 4.63 14.35
CA PRO A 152 -9.04 4.08 13.05
C PRO A 152 -7.90 3.05 13.11
N ASP A 153 -7.91 2.08 12.20
CA ASP A 153 -6.92 1.01 12.16
C ASP A 153 -6.63 0.55 10.72
N LEU A 154 -5.54 -0.16 10.52
CA LEU A 154 -5.18 -0.72 9.23
C LEU A 154 -5.70 -2.17 9.14
N LEU A 155 -6.58 -2.44 8.17
CA LEU A 155 -7.19 -3.74 7.91
C LEU A 155 -6.98 -4.23 6.48
N ASP A 156 -6.81 -3.29 5.53
CA ASP A 156 -6.69 -3.54 4.09
C ASP A 156 -5.25 -3.38 3.64
N PHE A 157 -4.71 -4.40 3.02
CA PHE A 157 -3.35 -4.41 2.48
C PHE A 157 -3.19 -5.49 1.41
N PHE A 158 -2.01 -5.61 0.81
CA PHE A 158 -1.72 -6.62 -0.19
C PHE A 158 -0.73 -7.65 0.34
N ILE A 159 -0.89 -8.90 -0.09
CA ILE A 159 0.09 -9.97 0.05
C ILE A 159 0.53 -10.39 -1.35
N THR A 160 1.83 -10.64 -1.52
CA THR A 160 2.39 -11.00 -2.82
C THR A 160 3.35 -12.17 -2.72
N LYS A 161 3.42 -12.94 -3.80
CA LYS A 161 4.40 -14.02 -4.02
C LYS A 161 5.10 -13.82 -5.35
N ASN A 162 6.43 -13.89 -5.34
CA ASN A 162 7.27 -13.73 -6.54
C ASN A 162 7.03 -12.43 -7.33
N ILE A 163 6.68 -11.37 -6.62
CA ILE A 163 6.65 -9.99 -7.12
C ILE A 163 7.62 -9.18 -6.26
N PRO A 164 8.75 -8.72 -6.81
CA PRO A 164 9.71 -7.94 -6.02
C PRO A 164 9.10 -6.62 -5.54
N SER A 165 9.26 -6.30 -4.27
CA SER A 165 8.68 -5.08 -3.66
C SER A 165 9.10 -3.79 -4.38
N ARG A 166 10.31 -3.74 -4.95
CA ARG A 166 10.81 -2.61 -5.76
C ARG A 166 10.04 -2.38 -7.07
N HIS A 167 9.18 -3.29 -7.48
CA HIS A 167 8.29 -3.18 -8.64
C HIS A 167 6.86 -2.79 -8.25
N VAL A 168 6.62 -2.55 -6.97
CA VAL A 168 5.28 -2.19 -6.47
C VAL A 168 5.36 -0.94 -5.62
N GLN A 169 4.49 0.02 -5.92
CA GLN A 169 4.27 1.21 -5.11
C GLN A 169 2.87 1.12 -4.49
N ILE A 170 2.76 1.44 -3.21
CA ILE A 170 1.50 1.46 -2.47
C ILE A 170 1.19 2.88 -2.01
N ASN A 171 -0.03 3.31 -2.27
CA ASN A 171 -0.53 4.62 -1.84
C ASN A 171 -1.93 4.45 -1.25
N SER A 172 -2.31 5.31 -0.30
CA SER A 172 -3.69 5.49 0.14
C SER A 172 -4.41 6.52 -0.73
N SER A 173 -5.72 6.42 -0.79
CA SER A 173 -6.59 7.43 -1.42
C SER A 173 -7.74 7.75 -0.49
N ALA A 174 -8.18 9.01 -0.46
CA ALA A 174 -9.27 9.49 0.39
C ALA A 174 -10.63 9.55 -0.34
N ASP A 175 -10.73 9.00 -1.56
CA ASP A 175 -11.73 9.42 -2.54
C ASP A 175 -12.98 8.53 -2.66
N LEU A 176 -13.32 7.71 -1.65
CA LEU A 176 -14.58 6.95 -1.64
C LEU A 176 -15.43 7.30 -0.41
N SER A 177 -16.76 7.42 -0.62
CA SER A 177 -17.74 7.57 0.46
C SER A 177 -17.93 6.23 1.19
N SER A 178 -16.87 5.74 1.82
CA SER A 178 -16.81 4.48 2.57
C SER A 178 -16.11 4.70 3.89
N ASP A 179 -16.38 3.86 4.88
CA ASP A 179 -15.61 3.76 6.12
C ASP A 179 -14.25 3.08 5.92
N HIS A 180 -13.96 2.57 4.71
CA HIS A 180 -12.65 2.10 4.29
C HIS A 180 -12.02 3.04 3.26
N SER A 181 -10.75 3.40 3.47
CA SER A 181 -9.94 4.11 2.48
C SER A 181 -9.38 3.16 1.44
N PRO A 182 -9.46 3.51 0.14
CA PRO A 182 -8.88 2.68 -0.91
C PRO A 182 -7.35 2.61 -0.79
N VAL A 183 -6.80 1.42 -1.02
CA VAL A 183 -5.36 1.20 -1.14
C VAL A 183 -5.02 0.94 -2.61
N ILE A 184 -4.14 1.75 -3.18
CA ILE A 184 -3.73 1.68 -4.58
C ILE A 184 -2.38 0.99 -4.68
N ALA A 185 -2.33 -0.16 -5.37
CA ALA A 185 -1.08 -0.83 -5.72
C ALA A 185 -0.75 -0.57 -7.20
N THR A 186 0.39 0.07 -7.46
CA THR A 186 0.94 0.22 -8.80
C THR A 186 2.02 -0.83 -8.99
N VAL A 187 1.83 -1.73 -9.96
CA VAL A 187 2.81 -2.76 -10.31
C VAL A 187 3.45 -2.38 -11.64
N SER A 188 4.79 -2.33 -11.67
CA SER A 188 5.57 -1.95 -12.86
C SER A 188 6.47 -3.09 -13.33
N SER A 189 6.70 -3.18 -14.64
CA SER A 189 7.71 -4.07 -15.21
C SER A 189 9.14 -3.57 -14.97
N THR A 190 9.32 -2.29 -14.65
CA THR A 190 10.60 -1.67 -14.30
C THR A 190 10.66 -1.36 -12.81
N ILE A 191 11.86 -1.21 -12.27
CA ILE A 191 12.05 -0.80 -10.88
C ILE A 191 11.41 0.58 -10.70
N ILE A 192 10.52 0.70 -9.72
CA ILE A 192 9.99 1.98 -9.29
C ILE A 192 11.04 2.58 -8.34
N GLU A 193 11.72 3.62 -8.80
CA GLU A 193 12.54 4.41 -7.92
C GLU A 193 11.61 5.17 -6.97
N ASN A 194 11.47 4.66 -5.75
CA ASN A 194 10.89 5.45 -4.67
C ASN A 194 11.91 6.55 -4.36
N THR A 195 11.82 7.66 -5.09
CA THR A 195 12.37 8.89 -4.54
C THR A 195 11.65 9.08 -3.20
N PRO A 196 12.36 9.05 -2.06
CA PRO A 196 11.71 9.31 -0.80
C PRO A 196 11.01 10.65 -0.98
N ASN A 197 9.70 10.68 -0.74
CA ASN A 197 8.96 11.94 -0.72
C ASN A 197 9.78 12.86 0.16
N GLY A 198 10.45 13.84 -0.47
CA GLY A 198 11.40 14.68 0.24
C GLY A 198 10.65 15.25 1.43
N THR A 199 11.10 14.93 2.64
CA THR A 199 10.49 15.50 3.83
C THR A 199 10.56 17.01 3.64
N ILE A 200 9.39 17.64 3.60
CA ILE A 200 9.30 19.11 3.44
C ILE A 200 9.87 19.85 4.66
N HIS A 201 10.28 19.11 5.68
CA HIS A 201 10.96 19.59 6.89
C HIS A 201 12.24 18.78 7.13
N ASN A 202 13.15 19.28 7.98
CA ASN A 202 14.37 18.62 8.41
C ASN A 202 14.70 18.96 9.87
N GLN A 203 15.79 18.40 10.41
CA GLN A 203 16.22 18.64 11.80
C GLN A 203 16.49 20.13 12.14
N HIS A 204 16.67 20.99 11.14
CA HIS A 204 16.92 22.44 11.29
C HIS A 204 15.66 23.27 11.08
N THR A 205 14.49 22.65 10.89
CA THR A 205 13.22 23.36 10.76
C THR A 205 12.93 24.16 12.01
N ASN A 206 12.72 25.46 11.85
CA ASN A 206 12.34 26.37 12.93
C ASN A 206 10.82 26.27 13.17
N TRP A 207 10.44 25.43 14.13
CA TRP A 207 9.03 25.19 14.45
C TRP A 207 8.32 26.40 15.09
N GLN A 208 9.07 27.34 15.68
CA GLN A 208 8.48 28.57 16.17
C GLN A 208 8.07 29.47 15.00
N LEU A 209 8.99 29.68 14.05
CA LEU A 209 8.69 30.42 12.82
C LEU A 209 7.56 29.77 12.02
N PHE A 210 7.54 28.43 11.96
CA PHE A 210 6.42 27.71 11.34
C PHE A 210 5.08 28.10 11.95
N ARG A 211 4.96 28.09 13.30
CA ARG A 211 3.72 28.49 13.99
C ARG A 211 3.34 29.92 13.69
N GLU A 212 4.30 30.85 13.75
CA GLU A 212 4.06 32.26 13.48
C GLU A 212 3.52 32.48 12.07
N VAL A 213 4.20 31.93 11.06
CA VAL A 213 3.80 32.03 9.64
C VAL A 213 2.44 31.35 9.42
N PHE A 214 2.24 30.17 9.95
CA PHE A 214 1.00 29.42 9.79
C PHE A 214 -0.19 30.14 10.45
N THR A 215 -0.02 30.65 11.68
CA THR A 215 -1.06 31.40 12.39
C THR A 215 -1.45 32.69 11.65
N HIS A 216 -0.48 33.38 11.07
CA HIS A 216 -0.74 34.61 10.28
C HIS A 216 -1.39 34.30 8.92
N SER A 217 -1.12 33.13 8.34
CA SER A 217 -1.69 32.75 7.04
C SER A 217 -3.07 32.08 7.14
N THR A 218 -3.50 31.63 8.33
CA THR A 218 -4.80 30.95 8.48
C THR A 218 -5.86 31.92 9.00
N SER A 219 -6.99 32.02 8.26
CA SER A 219 -8.17 32.75 8.70
C SER A 219 -9.11 31.84 9.50
N ALA A 220 -9.56 32.30 10.67
CA ALA A 220 -10.51 31.56 11.51
C ALA A 220 -11.94 31.50 10.94
N PHE A 221 -12.23 32.22 9.86
CA PHE A 221 -13.56 32.36 9.30
C PHE A 221 -13.64 31.85 7.85
N THR A 222 -13.41 30.56 7.65
CA THR A 222 -13.69 29.94 6.36
C THR A 222 -15.10 29.33 6.41
N PRO A 223 -16.02 29.69 5.52
CA PRO A 223 -17.33 29.06 5.47
C PRO A 223 -17.17 27.60 5.06
N LEU A 224 -17.86 26.68 5.74
CA LEU A 224 -17.84 25.23 5.48
C LEU A 224 -19.27 24.72 5.28
N LYS A 225 -20.03 25.41 4.42
CA LYS A 225 -21.47 25.14 4.23
C LYS A 225 -21.76 24.30 3.00
N THR A 226 -20.92 24.38 1.98
CA THR A 226 -21.08 23.65 0.72
C THR A 226 -19.88 22.73 0.49
N LYS A 227 -20.00 21.80 -0.45
CA LYS A 227 -18.91 20.92 -0.84
C LYS A 227 -17.72 21.73 -1.38
N GLU A 228 -18.02 22.74 -2.17
CA GLU A 228 -17.04 23.66 -2.77
C GLU A 228 -16.31 24.48 -1.69
N ASP A 229 -17.02 24.91 -0.66
CA ASP A 229 -16.41 25.60 0.50
C ASP A 229 -15.40 24.70 1.22
N ILE A 230 -15.76 23.42 1.40
CA ILE A 230 -14.88 22.44 2.08
C ILE A 230 -13.65 22.14 1.23
N GLU A 231 -13.81 21.96 -0.08
CA GLU A 231 -12.69 21.74 -1.00
C GLU A 231 -11.73 22.93 -1.03
N ALA A 232 -12.27 24.16 -1.14
CA ALA A 232 -11.47 25.38 -1.12
C ALA A 232 -10.75 25.58 0.24
N ALA A 233 -11.42 25.30 1.34
CA ALA A 233 -10.82 25.38 2.68
C ALA A 233 -9.67 24.37 2.85
N THR A 234 -9.83 23.16 2.33
CA THR A 234 -8.80 22.10 2.37
C THR A 234 -7.59 22.50 1.54
N GLU A 235 -7.77 23.00 0.33
CA GLU A 235 -6.68 23.48 -0.53
C GLU A 235 -5.94 24.66 0.09
N TYR A 236 -6.68 25.61 0.66
CA TYR A 236 -6.11 26.75 1.37
C TYR A 236 -5.27 26.32 2.58
N LEU A 237 -5.79 25.38 3.39
CA LEU A 237 -5.09 24.84 4.55
C LEU A 237 -3.79 24.13 4.12
N ASN A 238 -3.85 23.28 3.14
CA ASN A 238 -2.68 22.55 2.60
C ASN A 238 -1.62 23.52 2.07
N THR A 239 -2.04 24.52 1.31
CA THR A 239 -1.14 25.57 0.78
C THR A 239 -0.48 26.35 1.89
N SER A 240 -1.24 26.72 2.93
CA SER A 240 -0.73 27.45 4.10
C SER A 240 0.29 26.64 4.89
N ILE A 241 0.05 25.33 5.08
CA ILE A 241 0.99 24.43 5.76
C ILE A 241 2.29 24.31 4.95
N ILE A 242 2.20 24.04 3.64
CA ILE A 242 3.35 23.89 2.77
C ILE A 242 4.19 25.16 2.73
N ASN A 243 3.57 26.32 2.63
CA ASN A 243 4.26 27.61 2.63
C ASN A 243 4.96 27.89 3.98
N ALA A 244 4.27 27.63 5.09
CA ALA A 244 4.86 27.80 6.42
C ALA A 244 6.07 26.88 6.63
N ILE A 245 6.00 25.62 6.19
CA ILE A 245 7.13 24.68 6.27
C ILE A 245 8.30 25.16 5.39
N ARG A 246 8.05 25.58 4.16
CA ARG A 246 9.09 26.06 3.24
C ARG A 246 9.83 27.26 3.80
N LEU A 247 9.12 28.22 4.40
CA LEU A 247 9.72 29.41 4.99
C LEU A 247 10.49 29.11 6.27
N SER A 248 10.08 28.10 7.03
CA SER A 248 10.68 27.71 8.30
C SER A 248 11.78 26.65 8.19
N THR A 249 11.95 26.05 7.00
CA THR A 249 12.93 24.98 6.77
C THR A 249 14.05 25.45 5.86
N PRO A 250 15.31 25.57 6.35
CA PRO A 250 16.43 25.95 5.51
C PRO A 250 16.69 24.85 4.46
N THR A 251 16.75 25.24 3.19
CA THR A 251 17.18 24.39 2.09
C THR A 251 18.69 24.21 2.17
N LYS A 252 19.19 22.97 2.21
CA LYS A 252 20.63 22.73 2.01
C LYS A 252 21.00 23.26 0.62
N PRO A 253 22.11 24.04 0.48
CA PRO A 253 22.63 24.32 -0.84
C PRO A 253 22.92 22.97 -1.52
N SER A 254 22.44 22.80 -2.74
CA SER A 254 22.71 21.62 -3.54
C SER A 254 24.21 21.58 -3.86
N ASN A 255 24.98 20.87 -3.04
CA ASN A 255 26.31 20.45 -3.45
C ASN A 255 26.08 19.39 -4.55
N SER A 256 26.09 19.85 -5.78
CA SER A 256 26.30 18.98 -6.93
C SER A 256 27.71 18.40 -6.81
N LYS A 257 27.85 17.27 -6.13
CA LYS A 257 29.04 16.44 -6.30
C LYS A 257 29.01 15.97 -7.75
N GLN A 258 29.88 16.53 -8.59
CA GLN A 258 30.23 15.89 -9.85
C GLN A 258 30.65 14.47 -9.53
N GLU A 259 29.82 13.49 -9.88
CA GLU A 259 30.20 12.09 -9.90
C GLU A 259 31.24 11.90 -11.00
N TYR A 260 32.49 11.80 -10.60
CA TYR A 260 33.55 11.34 -11.49
C TYR A 260 33.33 9.88 -11.83
N PRO A 261 33.39 9.50 -13.11
CA PRO A 261 33.16 8.09 -13.50
C PRO A 261 34.15 7.15 -12.82
N HIS A 262 33.64 6.02 -12.33
CA HIS A 262 34.35 5.03 -11.50
C HIS A 262 35.64 4.44 -12.09
N TYR A 263 35.99 4.71 -13.35
CA TYR A 263 37.18 4.21 -14.01
C TYR A 263 38.46 5.02 -13.74
N ILE A 264 38.36 6.21 -13.13
CA ILE A 264 39.55 7.06 -12.86
C ILE A 264 40.24 6.68 -11.54
N LEU A 265 39.59 5.97 -10.63
CA LEU A 265 40.15 5.62 -9.31
C LEU A 265 41.06 4.39 -9.29
N LYS A 266 41.22 3.65 -10.42
CA LYS A 266 42.10 2.45 -10.48
C LYS A 266 43.53 2.71 -10.91
N LYS A 267 43.97 3.96 -11.22
CA LYS A 267 45.31 4.23 -11.75
C LYS A 267 46.35 4.72 -10.76
N ASN A 268 45.99 5.04 -9.51
CA ASN A 268 46.94 5.67 -8.55
C ASN A 268 47.35 4.80 -7.34
N SER A 269 47.06 3.49 -7.30
CA SER A 269 47.46 2.62 -6.19
C SER A 269 48.62 1.65 -6.48
N ARG A 270 49.37 1.88 -7.58
CA ARG A 270 50.56 1.08 -7.90
C ARG A 270 51.81 1.95 -8.11
N LYS A 271 52.27 2.60 -7.08
CA LYS A 271 53.68 3.07 -6.97
C LYS A 271 53.94 3.48 -5.53
N THR A 272 54.39 2.56 -4.69
CA THR A 272 55.34 2.75 -3.61
C THR A 272 55.44 1.47 -2.79
N LYS A 273 56.17 0.49 -3.30
CA LYS A 273 56.85 -0.53 -2.49
C LYS A 273 58.06 -1.03 -3.28
N THR A 274 59.15 -0.34 -3.16
CA THR A 274 60.49 -0.95 -3.34
C THR A 274 61.53 -0.06 -2.64
N LYS A 275 62.32 -0.75 -1.84
CA LYS A 275 63.65 -0.39 -1.28
C LYS A 275 63.62 -0.01 0.20
N LYS A 276 63.94 -1.00 1.00
CA LYS A 276 65.14 -0.98 1.85
C LYS A 276 65.43 -2.41 2.32
N SER A 277 66.40 -2.99 1.68
CA SER A 277 67.24 -4.06 2.21
C SER A 277 68.70 -3.52 2.21
N MET A 278 69.44 -3.96 3.16
CA MET A 278 70.88 -3.91 3.31
C MET A 278 71.45 -2.82 4.22
N ALA A 279 71.97 -3.25 5.34
CA ALA A 279 73.42 -3.22 5.62
C ALA A 279 73.69 -3.87 6.98
N ASP A 280 74.57 -4.79 6.85
CA ASP A 280 75.47 -5.51 7.80
C ASP A 280 76.34 -4.58 8.64
N PRO A 281 77.20 -5.16 9.46
CA PRO A 281 77.74 -6.54 9.64
C PRO A 281 77.32 -7.20 10.95
#